data_53e9bb0e3060685d99046aed0ff384e2
#
_entry.id   53e9bb0e3060685d99046aed0ff384e2
#
_cell.length_a   1.000
_cell.length_b   1.000
_cell.length_c   1.000
_cell.angle_alpha   90.00
_cell.angle_beta   90.00
_cell.angle_gamma   90.00
#
_symmetry.space_group_name_H-M   'P 1'
#
loop_
_entity.id
_entity.type
_entity.pdbx_description
1 polymer ?
#
loop_
_entity_poly.entity_id
_entity_poly.type
_entity_poly.pdbx_seq_one_letter_code
_entity_poly.pdbx_strand_id
1 'polypeptide(L)'
;EESLGTFKVELIKSRYHTISEERIGLELFNLICVLCSTFLPERVDFDDLYHETIKCIEGKHSIKEKLRRYVEWELQLLTSLGFGLDLDKCVVSGSKGDLKFVSPKSGCAVSSKSSVGWEKKLLVLPEFLGNRKSVNISSIADLENGFKLTEYFIRKNLNPVKGFQIDHFF
;
A
#
# COMPACT_ATOMS: atom_id res chain seq x y z
N GLU A 1 39.47 -12.40 -5.96
CA GLU A 1 38.20 -13.08 -6.38
C GLU A 1 37.39 -13.32 -5.13
N GLU A 2 36.31 -12.56 -4.93
CA GLU A 2 35.36 -12.87 -3.86
C GLU A 2 34.58 -14.12 -4.28
N SER A 3 34.78 -15.19 -3.56
CA SER A 3 34.05 -16.45 -3.76
C SER A 3 32.59 -16.24 -3.36
N LEU A 4 31.66 -16.35 -4.31
CA LEU A 4 30.24 -16.50 -4.04
C LEU A 4 30.04 -17.77 -3.21
N GLY A 5 29.57 -17.62 -1.99
CA GLY A 5 29.32 -18.77 -1.10
C GLY A 5 28.33 -19.78 -1.70
N THR A 6 28.29 -20.97 -1.14
CA THR A 6 27.34 -22.02 -1.52
C THR A 6 26.14 -21.99 -0.57
N PHE A 7 24.93 -21.88 -1.10
CA PHE A 7 23.71 -21.97 -0.32
C PHE A 7 23.09 -23.35 -0.41
N LYS A 8 22.75 -23.91 0.74
CA LYS A 8 21.81 -25.04 0.83
C LYS A 8 20.46 -24.52 1.22
N VAL A 9 19.46 -24.72 0.38
CA VAL A 9 18.10 -24.25 0.61
C VAL A 9 17.11 -25.41 0.58
N GLU A 10 16.14 -25.36 1.46
CA GLU A 10 15.02 -26.30 1.51
C GLU A 10 13.71 -25.53 1.41
N LEU A 11 12.75 -26.08 0.65
CA LEU A 11 11.42 -25.50 0.54
C LEU A 11 10.63 -25.75 1.82
N ILE A 12 10.44 -24.72 2.64
CA ILE A 12 9.64 -24.80 3.87
C ILE A 12 8.15 -24.84 3.53
N LYS A 13 7.69 -23.95 2.64
CA LYS A 13 6.28 -23.83 2.26
C LYS A 13 6.15 -23.27 0.85
N SER A 14 5.43 -23.99 -0.03
CA SER A 14 5.03 -23.44 -1.33
C SER A 14 3.77 -22.61 -1.18
N ARG A 15 3.81 -21.37 -1.67
CA ARG A 15 2.64 -20.46 -1.73
C ARG A 15 2.05 -20.39 -3.13
N TYR A 16 2.61 -21.17 -4.06
CA TYR A 16 2.21 -21.12 -5.48
C TYR A 16 0.70 -21.30 -5.66
N HIS A 17 0.08 -22.29 -5.05
CA HIS A 17 -1.35 -22.55 -5.19
C HIS A 17 -2.19 -21.35 -4.73
N THR A 18 -1.85 -20.74 -3.60
CA THR A 18 -2.60 -19.60 -3.06
C THR A 18 -2.55 -18.39 -3.99
N ILE A 19 -1.39 -18.18 -4.63
CA ILE A 19 -1.18 -17.05 -5.53
C ILE A 19 -1.81 -17.32 -6.90
N SER A 20 -1.71 -18.56 -7.41
CA SER A 20 -2.09 -18.91 -8.79
C SER A 20 -3.54 -19.33 -8.96
N GLU A 21 -4.31 -19.54 -7.89
CA GLU A 21 -5.72 -19.93 -7.96
C GLU A 21 -6.58 -18.92 -8.77
N GLU A 22 -6.22 -17.65 -8.73
CA GLU A 22 -6.94 -16.58 -9.41
C GLU A 22 -5.98 -15.64 -10.13
N ARG A 23 -6.35 -15.19 -11.31
CA ARG A 23 -5.56 -14.23 -12.11
C ARG A 23 -5.17 -12.98 -11.31
N ILE A 24 -6.10 -12.41 -10.55
CA ILE A 24 -5.84 -11.22 -9.74
C ILE A 24 -4.75 -11.45 -8.69
N GLY A 25 -4.68 -12.64 -8.09
CA GLY A 25 -3.62 -13.00 -7.14
C GLY A 25 -2.24 -12.95 -7.77
N LEU A 26 -2.09 -13.48 -8.99
CA LEU A 26 -0.83 -13.43 -9.74
C LEU A 26 -0.46 -11.99 -10.13
N GLU A 27 -1.42 -11.20 -10.56
CA GLU A 27 -1.19 -9.81 -10.97
C GLU A 27 -0.72 -8.96 -9.77
N LEU A 28 -1.37 -9.07 -8.61
CA LEU A 28 -0.95 -8.38 -7.39
C LEU A 28 0.43 -8.84 -6.92
N PHE A 29 0.71 -10.14 -6.98
CA PHE A 29 2.03 -10.66 -6.63
C PHE A 29 3.13 -10.13 -7.55
N ASN A 30 2.88 -10.08 -8.85
CA ASN A 30 3.82 -9.49 -9.81
C ASN A 30 4.09 -8.02 -9.52
N LEU A 31 3.05 -7.24 -9.18
CA LEU A 31 3.20 -5.84 -8.77
C LEU A 31 4.06 -5.70 -7.51
N ILE A 32 3.83 -6.53 -6.49
CA ILE A 32 4.66 -6.59 -5.28
C ILE A 32 6.12 -6.84 -5.66
N CYS A 33 6.39 -7.85 -6.49
CA CYS A 33 7.75 -8.18 -6.92
C CYS A 33 8.43 -7.02 -7.65
N VAL A 34 7.70 -6.37 -8.56
CA VAL A 34 8.21 -5.23 -9.33
C VAL A 34 8.52 -4.05 -8.40
N LEU A 35 7.60 -3.69 -7.50
CA LEU A 35 7.82 -2.59 -6.56
C LEU A 35 8.99 -2.87 -5.61
N CYS A 36 9.08 -4.09 -5.07
CA CYS A 36 10.21 -4.49 -4.22
C CYS A 36 11.55 -4.41 -4.97
N SER A 37 11.62 -4.99 -6.17
CA SER A 37 12.86 -5.01 -6.94
C SER A 37 13.30 -3.62 -7.43
N THR A 38 12.36 -2.69 -7.56
CA THR A 38 12.63 -1.33 -8.05
C THR A 38 13.04 -0.38 -6.92
N PHE A 39 12.42 -0.48 -5.75
CA PHE A 39 12.54 0.53 -4.71
C PHE A 39 13.25 0.09 -3.45
N LEU A 40 13.34 -1.22 -3.17
CA LEU A 40 14.05 -1.67 -1.97
C LEU A 40 15.56 -1.74 -2.22
N PRO A 41 16.38 -1.10 -1.37
CA PRO A 41 17.82 -1.24 -1.44
C PRO A 41 18.25 -2.65 -1.04
N GLU A 42 19.32 -3.13 -1.69
CA GLU A 42 19.93 -4.43 -1.34
C GLU A 42 20.54 -4.41 0.07
N ARG A 43 20.50 -5.56 0.72
CA ARG A 43 21.15 -5.80 2.03
C ARG A 43 20.62 -4.95 3.18
N VAL A 44 19.40 -4.44 3.04
CA VAL A 44 18.66 -3.76 4.11
C VAL A 44 17.52 -4.66 4.57
N ASP A 45 17.31 -4.69 5.87
CA ASP A 45 16.27 -5.48 6.48
C ASP A 45 14.93 -4.73 6.49
N PHE A 46 13.85 -5.41 6.09
CA PHE A 46 12.49 -4.89 6.01
C PHE A 46 11.50 -5.89 6.62
N ASP A 47 11.73 -6.31 7.85
CA ASP A 47 10.93 -7.34 8.54
C ASP A 47 9.42 -7.05 8.51
N ASP A 48 9.03 -5.82 8.85
CA ASP A 48 7.61 -5.44 8.86
C ASP A 48 6.99 -5.57 7.46
N LEU A 49 7.70 -5.11 6.42
CA LEU A 49 7.23 -5.22 5.05
C LEU A 49 7.17 -6.68 4.59
N TYR A 50 8.15 -7.50 4.98
CA TYR A 50 8.12 -8.94 4.72
C TYR A 50 6.87 -9.59 5.32
N HIS A 51 6.58 -9.32 6.58
CA HIS A 51 5.39 -9.85 7.24
C HIS A 51 4.08 -9.38 6.59
N GLU A 52 3.98 -8.12 6.19
CA GLU A 52 2.81 -7.63 5.46
C GLU A 52 2.71 -8.25 4.05
N THR A 53 3.85 -8.50 3.38
CA THR A 53 3.86 -9.24 2.10
C THR A 53 3.28 -10.64 2.28
N ILE A 54 3.72 -11.37 3.30
CA ILE A 54 3.17 -12.71 3.59
C ILE A 54 1.68 -12.65 3.87
N LYS A 55 1.19 -11.70 4.66
CA LYS A 55 -0.25 -11.51 4.92
C LYS A 55 -1.03 -11.17 3.65
N CYS A 56 -0.44 -10.40 2.74
CA CYS A 56 -1.08 -10.01 1.49
C CYS A 56 -1.30 -11.21 0.56
N ILE A 57 -0.31 -12.13 0.48
CA ILE A 57 -0.33 -13.27 -0.44
C ILE A 57 -0.91 -14.55 0.15
N GLU A 58 -0.99 -14.69 1.47
CA GLU A 58 -1.53 -15.88 2.14
C GLU A 58 -3.03 -15.76 2.42
N GLY A 59 -3.72 -16.90 2.31
CA GLY A 59 -5.13 -17.05 2.68
C GLY A 59 -6.09 -16.99 1.47
N LYS A 60 -7.26 -17.61 1.71
CA LYS A 60 -8.39 -17.55 0.75
C LYS A 60 -9.21 -16.31 1.04
N HIS A 61 -9.01 -15.27 0.25
CA HIS A 61 -9.70 -13.99 0.40
C HIS A 61 -10.54 -13.69 -0.83
N SER A 62 -11.65 -12.98 -0.67
CA SER A 62 -12.38 -12.42 -1.80
C SER A 62 -11.49 -11.44 -2.57
N ILE A 63 -11.82 -11.20 -3.84
CA ILE A 63 -11.09 -10.22 -4.69
C ILE A 63 -11.01 -8.86 -3.99
N LYS A 64 -12.11 -8.37 -3.43
CA LYS A 64 -12.14 -7.09 -2.71
C LYS A 64 -11.15 -7.05 -1.53
N GLU A 65 -11.07 -8.14 -0.78
CA GLU A 65 -10.15 -8.24 0.36
C GLU A 65 -8.70 -8.31 -0.09
N LYS A 66 -8.39 -9.02 -1.18
CA LYS A 66 -7.05 -9.03 -1.79
C LYS A 66 -6.62 -7.64 -2.21
N LEU A 67 -7.50 -6.89 -2.89
CA LEU A 67 -7.23 -5.52 -3.32
C LEU A 67 -7.01 -4.57 -2.13
N ARG A 68 -7.85 -4.68 -1.07
CA ARG A 68 -7.67 -3.90 0.16
C ARG A 68 -6.31 -4.16 0.80
N ARG A 69 -5.93 -5.43 0.97
CA ARG A 69 -4.64 -5.84 1.54
C ARG A 69 -3.47 -5.33 0.73
N TYR A 70 -3.62 -5.30 -0.58
CA TYR A 70 -2.60 -4.75 -1.45
C TYR A 70 -2.41 -3.24 -1.24
N VAL A 71 -3.50 -2.47 -1.13
CA VAL A 71 -3.42 -1.04 -0.79
C VAL A 71 -2.76 -0.81 0.59
N GLU A 72 -3.11 -1.63 1.60
CA GLU A 72 -2.47 -1.57 2.92
C GLU A 72 -0.97 -1.91 2.83
N TRP A 73 -0.60 -2.88 1.98
CA TRP A 73 0.77 -3.24 1.71
C TRP A 73 1.56 -2.10 1.03
N GLU A 74 0.96 -1.39 0.06
CA GLU A 74 1.59 -0.21 -0.55
C GLU A 74 1.86 0.90 0.47
N LEU A 75 0.95 1.11 1.43
CA LEU A 75 1.20 2.05 2.55
C LEU A 75 2.34 1.59 3.44
N GLN A 76 2.46 0.29 3.70
CA GLN A 76 3.58 -0.25 4.45
C GLN A 76 4.90 -0.10 3.68
N LEU A 77 4.90 -0.30 2.37
CA LEU A 77 6.06 -0.03 1.52
C LEU A 77 6.52 1.43 1.65
N LEU A 78 5.59 2.38 1.53
CA LEU A 78 5.88 3.81 1.73
C LEU A 78 6.46 4.07 3.12
N THR A 79 5.90 3.47 4.16
CA THR A 79 6.37 3.60 5.55
C THR A 79 7.79 3.05 5.69
N SER A 80 8.06 1.87 5.17
CA SER A 80 9.37 1.22 5.21
C SER A 80 10.46 2.01 4.49
N LEU A 81 10.07 2.78 3.47
CA LEU A 81 10.97 3.68 2.74
C LEU A 81 11.06 5.10 3.32
N GLY A 82 10.42 5.36 4.47
CA GLY A 82 10.47 6.66 5.15
C GLY A 82 9.45 7.70 4.65
N PHE A 83 8.47 7.28 3.84
CA PHE A 83 7.42 8.14 3.29
C PHE A 83 6.04 7.81 3.85
N GLY A 84 5.96 7.24 5.05
CA GLY A 84 4.71 6.87 5.70
C GLY A 84 3.71 8.03 5.82
N LEU A 85 2.42 7.69 5.75
CA LEU A 85 1.34 8.66 5.91
C LEU A 85 0.86 8.70 7.36
N ASP A 86 0.53 9.90 7.88
CA ASP A 86 -0.13 10.06 9.19
C ASP A 86 -1.64 10.13 9.01
N LEU A 87 -2.30 8.99 9.12
CA LEU A 87 -3.74 8.84 8.95
C LEU A 87 -4.52 8.77 10.26
N ASP A 88 -3.86 8.94 11.42
CA ASP A 88 -4.47 8.75 12.73
C ASP A 88 -5.19 9.98 13.26
N LYS A 89 -4.78 11.18 12.84
CA LYS A 89 -5.33 12.45 13.31
C LYS A 89 -5.33 13.51 12.23
N CYS A 90 -6.27 14.44 12.35
CA CYS A 90 -6.33 15.61 11.48
C CYS A 90 -5.14 16.53 11.73
N VAL A 91 -4.37 16.84 10.70
CA VAL A 91 -3.20 17.72 10.79
C VAL A 91 -3.56 19.16 11.20
N VAL A 92 -4.78 19.61 10.96
CA VAL A 92 -5.25 20.98 11.26
C VAL A 92 -5.81 21.08 12.67
N SER A 93 -6.69 20.15 13.05
CA SER A 93 -7.44 20.23 14.32
C SER A 93 -6.94 19.29 15.39
N GLY A 94 -6.05 18.34 15.07
CA GLY A 94 -5.62 17.27 15.98
C GLY A 94 -6.69 16.22 16.28
N SER A 95 -7.92 16.39 15.75
CA SER A 95 -9.04 15.46 15.97
C SER A 95 -8.75 14.10 15.31
N LYS A 96 -9.11 13.03 16.02
CA LYS A 96 -9.05 11.65 15.50
C LYS A 96 -10.36 11.21 14.82
N GLY A 97 -11.41 11.99 14.93
CA GLY A 97 -12.72 11.69 14.35
C GLY A 97 -12.93 12.34 12.99
N ASP A 98 -13.84 11.74 12.19
CA ASP A 98 -14.33 12.29 10.92
C ASP A 98 -13.22 12.64 9.91
N LEU A 99 -12.18 11.79 9.84
CA LEU A 99 -11.11 11.91 8.86
C LEU A 99 -11.64 11.43 7.51
N LYS A 100 -11.61 12.30 6.50
CA LYS A 100 -12.14 12.00 5.16
C LYS A 100 -11.19 12.29 4.02
N PHE A 101 -10.12 13.01 4.29
CA PHE A 101 -9.19 13.42 3.25
C PHE A 101 -7.75 13.25 3.71
N VAL A 102 -6.84 13.26 2.75
CA VAL A 102 -5.39 13.29 2.97
C VAL A 102 -4.80 14.44 2.18
N SER A 103 -3.94 15.21 2.84
CA SER A 103 -3.23 16.31 2.20
C SER A 103 -2.14 15.75 1.27
N PRO A 104 -2.19 16.03 -0.05
CA PRO A 104 -1.16 15.58 -0.99
C PRO A 104 0.21 16.21 -0.70
N LYS A 105 0.24 17.33 0.03
CA LYS A 105 1.49 18.00 0.39
C LYS A 105 2.20 17.31 1.55
N SER A 106 1.47 17.00 2.62
CA SER A 106 2.05 16.50 3.88
C SER A 106 1.87 14.99 4.11
N GLY A 107 0.95 14.31 3.39
CA GLY A 107 0.61 12.92 3.68
C GLY A 107 -0.21 12.71 4.95
N CYS A 108 -0.71 13.79 5.55
CA CYS A 108 -1.48 13.73 6.79
C CYS A 108 -2.98 13.79 6.53
N ALA A 109 -3.75 13.12 7.40
CA ALA A 109 -5.20 13.12 7.33
C ALA A 109 -5.80 14.50 7.64
N VAL A 110 -6.95 14.78 7.04
CA VAL A 110 -7.74 16.00 7.23
C VAL A 110 -9.18 15.63 7.51
N SER A 111 -9.78 16.22 8.54
CA SER A 111 -11.19 16.00 8.87
C SER A 111 -12.12 16.74 7.91
N SER A 112 -13.38 16.28 7.77
CA SER A 112 -14.41 16.95 6.97
C SER A 112 -14.55 18.44 7.32
N LYS A 113 -14.51 18.77 8.60
CA LYS A 113 -14.64 20.17 9.04
C LYS A 113 -13.47 21.04 8.58
N SER A 114 -12.27 20.48 8.59
CA SER A 114 -11.04 21.20 8.23
C SER A 114 -10.78 21.24 6.73
N SER A 115 -11.52 20.47 5.93
CA SER A 115 -11.37 20.40 4.47
C SER A 115 -12.24 21.41 3.72
N VAL A 116 -13.17 22.11 4.40
CA VAL A 116 -14.12 23.03 3.76
C VAL A 116 -13.40 24.05 2.88
N GLY A 117 -13.77 24.06 1.60
CA GLY A 117 -13.16 24.91 0.55
C GLY A 117 -11.85 24.37 -0.06
N TRP A 118 -11.36 23.23 0.42
CA TRP A 118 -10.13 22.60 -0.08
C TRP A 118 -10.34 21.21 -0.65
N GLU A 119 -11.57 20.69 -0.64
CA GLU A 119 -11.89 19.28 -0.98
C GLU A 119 -11.32 18.87 -2.34
N LYS A 120 -11.41 19.76 -3.35
CA LYS A 120 -10.89 19.51 -4.70
C LYS A 120 -9.36 19.38 -4.79
N LYS A 121 -8.65 19.81 -3.75
CA LYS A 121 -7.18 19.77 -3.67
C LYS A 121 -6.66 18.66 -2.74
N LEU A 122 -7.58 17.93 -2.12
CA LEU A 122 -7.26 16.86 -1.19
C LEU A 122 -7.57 15.51 -1.83
N LEU A 123 -6.86 14.47 -1.39
CA LEU A 123 -7.14 13.09 -1.76
C LEU A 123 -8.19 12.51 -0.80
N VAL A 124 -9.09 11.69 -1.31
CA VAL A 124 -10.09 11.04 -0.46
C VAL A 124 -9.40 9.96 0.38
N LEU A 125 -9.66 9.97 1.69
CA LEU A 125 -9.22 8.92 2.59
C LEU A 125 -10.25 7.79 2.57
N PRO A 126 -9.89 6.57 2.12
CA PRO A 126 -10.78 5.41 2.16
C PRO A 126 -11.18 5.05 3.60
N GLU A 127 -12.40 4.59 3.78
CA GLU A 127 -12.91 4.24 5.11
C GLU A 127 -12.13 3.12 5.78
N PHE A 128 -11.63 2.16 4.99
CA PHE A 128 -10.84 1.03 5.52
C PHE A 128 -9.41 1.42 5.97
N LEU A 129 -8.91 2.60 5.59
CA LEU A 129 -7.61 3.13 6.02
C LEU A 129 -7.72 4.10 7.19
N GLY A 130 -8.90 4.62 7.46
CA GLY A 130 -9.13 5.58 8.55
C GLY A 130 -9.21 4.92 9.93
N ASN A 131 -9.34 5.75 10.97
CA ASN A 131 -9.47 5.32 12.37
C ASN A 131 -10.67 4.37 12.65
N ARG A 132 -11.62 4.30 11.75
CA ARG A 132 -12.76 3.38 11.83
C ARG A 132 -12.49 2.08 11.11
N LYS A 133 -11.26 1.62 10.98
CA LYS A 133 -10.85 0.39 10.27
C LYS A 133 -12.05 -0.53 10.05
N SER A 134 -12.89 -0.17 9.08
CA SER A 134 -14.05 -0.99 8.74
C SER A 134 -13.49 -2.28 8.15
N VAL A 135 -13.81 -3.40 8.79
CA VAL A 135 -13.42 -4.72 8.26
C VAL A 135 -14.09 -4.97 6.91
N ASN A 136 -15.20 -4.28 6.66
CA ASN A 136 -15.95 -4.38 5.41
C ASN A 136 -15.64 -3.21 4.49
N ILE A 137 -15.21 -3.52 3.28
CA ILE A 137 -15.06 -2.53 2.19
C ILE A 137 -16.46 -2.05 1.84
N SER A 138 -16.70 -0.76 2.06
CA SER A 138 -18.03 -0.16 1.87
C SER A 138 -18.45 -0.14 0.39
N SER A 139 -17.50 0.07 -0.54
CA SER A 139 -17.80 0.16 -1.96
C SER A 139 -16.57 -0.08 -2.86
N ILE A 140 -16.80 -0.27 -4.16
CA ILE A 140 -15.72 -0.28 -5.17
C ILE A 140 -15.03 1.08 -5.23
N ALA A 141 -15.80 2.17 -5.13
CA ALA A 141 -15.26 3.53 -5.11
C ALA A 141 -14.27 3.76 -3.95
N ASP A 142 -14.47 3.09 -2.81
CA ASP A 142 -13.58 3.16 -1.67
C ASP A 142 -12.22 2.49 -1.97
N LEU A 143 -12.23 1.35 -2.67
CA LEU A 143 -10.99 0.72 -3.18
C LEU A 143 -10.28 1.61 -4.20
N GLU A 144 -11.01 2.18 -5.16
CA GLU A 144 -10.43 3.10 -6.16
C GLU A 144 -9.76 4.31 -5.49
N ASN A 145 -10.37 4.86 -4.45
CA ASN A 145 -9.77 5.95 -3.68
C ASN A 145 -8.50 5.48 -2.95
N GLY A 146 -8.47 4.23 -2.48
CA GLY A 146 -7.28 3.62 -1.90
C GLY A 146 -6.12 3.58 -2.89
N PHE A 147 -6.36 3.05 -4.08
CA PHE A 147 -5.35 2.99 -5.15
C PHE A 147 -4.90 4.39 -5.59
N LYS A 148 -5.83 5.33 -5.80
CA LYS A 148 -5.47 6.72 -6.15
C LYS A 148 -4.61 7.38 -5.09
N LEU A 149 -4.86 7.08 -3.82
CA LEU A 149 -4.08 7.60 -2.69
C LEU A 149 -2.65 7.05 -2.70
N THR A 150 -2.49 5.73 -2.74
CA THR A 150 -1.17 5.09 -2.70
C THR A 150 -0.37 5.38 -3.96
N GLU A 151 -0.99 5.29 -5.16
CA GLU A 151 -0.37 5.65 -6.43
C GLU A 151 0.19 7.08 -6.41
N TYR A 152 -0.60 8.05 -5.91
CA TYR A 152 -0.15 9.42 -5.81
C TYR A 152 1.14 9.54 -5.00
N PHE A 153 1.20 8.92 -3.82
CA PHE A 153 2.38 9.02 -2.95
C PHE A 153 3.56 8.19 -3.44
N ILE A 154 3.34 7.03 -4.06
CA ILE A 154 4.38 6.24 -4.72
C ILE A 154 5.00 7.06 -5.85
N ARG A 155 4.20 7.64 -6.76
CA ARG A 155 4.69 8.48 -7.85
C ARG A 155 5.42 9.73 -7.34
N LYS A 156 4.90 10.37 -6.30
CA LYS A 156 5.49 11.59 -5.74
C LYS A 156 6.83 11.34 -5.08
N ASN A 157 6.96 10.26 -4.31
CA ASN A 157 8.09 10.06 -3.40
C ASN A 157 9.11 9.04 -3.94
N LEU A 158 8.66 8.05 -4.72
CA LEU A 158 9.51 6.95 -5.18
C LEU A 158 9.85 7.04 -6.67
N ASN A 159 9.34 8.04 -7.39
CA ASN A 159 9.57 8.21 -8.83
C ASN A 159 10.73 9.17 -9.17
N PRO A 160 11.98 8.87 -8.85
CA PRO A 160 13.14 9.50 -9.46
C PRO A 160 13.62 8.73 -10.70
N VAL A 161 13.13 7.51 -10.96
CA VAL A 161 13.57 6.68 -12.07
C VAL A 161 12.66 6.93 -13.26
N LYS A 162 13.14 7.72 -14.22
CA LYS A 162 12.48 7.98 -15.49
C LYS A 162 12.07 6.68 -16.18
N GLY A 163 10.78 6.54 -16.46
CA GLY A 163 10.26 5.50 -17.35
C GLY A 163 9.45 4.39 -16.69
N PHE A 164 9.24 4.41 -15.39
CA PHE A 164 8.37 3.43 -14.72
C PHE A 164 6.93 3.97 -14.67
N GLN A 165 6.04 3.38 -15.46
CA GLN A 165 4.59 3.59 -15.34
C GLN A 165 4.01 2.45 -14.51
N ILE A 166 3.45 2.80 -13.36
CA ILE A 166 2.60 1.89 -12.60
C ILE A 166 1.20 2.03 -13.19
N ASP A 167 0.84 1.14 -14.10
CA ASP A 167 -0.53 1.04 -14.58
C ASP A 167 -1.34 0.23 -13.54
N HIS A 168 -2.10 0.92 -12.73
CA HIS A 168 -3.09 0.28 -11.86
C HIS A 168 -4.28 -0.15 -12.72
N PHE A 169 -4.78 -1.36 -12.48
CA PHE A 169 -5.84 -2.03 -13.22
C PHE A 169 -7.25 -1.45 -12.95
N PHE A 170 -7.43 -0.14 -13.03
CA PHE A 170 -8.76 0.47 -12.94
C PHE A 170 -8.90 1.65 -13.89
#